data_4fbba0f4ee50854e51a4a39dfd7002a4
#
_entry.id   4fbba0f4ee50854e51a4a39dfd7002a4
#
_cell.length_a   1.000
_cell.length_b   1.000
_cell.length_c   1.000
_cell.angle_alpha   90.00
_cell.angle_beta   90.00
_cell.angle_gamma   90.00
#
_symmetry.space_group_name_H-M   'P 1'
#
loop_
_entity.id
_entity.type
_entity.pdbx_description
1 polymer ?
#
loop_
_entity_poly.entity_id
_entity_poly.type
_entity_poly.pdbx_seq_one_letter_code
_entity_poly.pdbx_strand_id
1 'polypeptide(L)'
;MRSVADFYQDCMACADALPPLDVKLADAVSCVLAEDVQAPFNLPVVDLAACDGYAVRIRDCEGASLEGPVTLPVTEEIRAGAVDPAALVPGTAIRIASGAPLPTGAEAVVSLEF
;
A
#
# COMPACT_ATOMS: atom_id res chain seq x y z
N MET A 1 -8.17 -35.25 -42.98
CA MET A 1 -9.06 -34.24 -42.39
C MET A 1 -8.17 -33.44 -41.43
N ARG A 2 -8.13 -32.11 -41.53
CA ARG A 2 -7.30 -31.26 -40.66
C ARG A 2 -7.92 -31.17 -39.29
N SER A 3 -7.14 -31.26 -38.22
CA SER A 3 -7.65 -31.09 -36.86
C SER A 3 -7.89 -29.60 -36.55
N VAL A 4 -8.73 -29.30 -35.56
CA VAL A 4 -8.94 -27.92 -35.05
C VAL A 4 -7.64 -27.33 -34.52
N ALA A 5 -6.81 -28.14 -33.85
CA ALA A 5 -5.53 -27.73 -33.32
C ALA A 5 -4.53 -27.32 -34.45
N ASP A 6 -4.47 -28.11 -35.53
CA ASP A 6 -3.60 -27.80 -36.68
C ASP A 6 -4.05 -26.49 -37.36
N PHE A 7 -5.37 -26.32 -37.52
CA PHE A 7 -5.90 -25.08 -38.09
C PHE A 7 -5.61 -23.85 -37.24
N TYR A 8 -5.76 -23.97 -35.90
CA TYR A 8 -5.42 -22.90 -34.99
C TYR A 8 -3.93 -22.50 -35.09
N GLN A 9 -3.03 -23.47 -35.11
CA GLN A 9 -1.59 -23.23 -35.27
C GLN A 9 -1.26 -22.51 -36.58
N ASP A 10 -1.91 -22.92 -37.68
CA ASP A 10 -1.71 -22.25 -38.96
C ASP A 10 -2.22 -20.80 -38.95
N CYS A 11 -3.37 -20.53 -38.29
CA CYS A 11 -3.87 -19.18 -38.13
C CYS A 11 -2.90 -18.32 -37.32
N MET A 12 -2.39 -18.88 -36.20
CA MET A 12 -1.45 -18.17 -35.34
C MET A 12 -0.11 -17.90 -36.05
N ALA A 13 0.33 -18.80 -36.92
CA ALA A 13 1.54 -18.60 -37.72
C ALA A 13 1.43 -17.49 -38.79
N CYS A 14 0.20 -17.09 -39.13
CA CYS A 14 -0.07 -15.97 -40.04
C CYS A 14 -0.30 -14.63 -39.34
N ALA A 15 -0.31 -14.63 -38.00
CA ALA A 15 -0.60 -13.44 -37.18
C ALA A 15 0.70 -12.95 -36.54
N ASP A 16 1.27 -11.89 -37.05
CA ASP A 16 2.39 -11.20 -36.41
C ASP A 16 1.90 -10.13 -35.45
N ALA A 17 2.64 -9.92 -34.35
CA ALA A 17 2.39 -8.81 -33.45
C ALA A 17 2.62 -7.49 -34.18
N LEU A 18 1.75 -6.52 -33.99
CA LEU A 18 1.94 -5.18 -34.51
C LEU A 18 3.18 -4.53 -33.84
N PRO A 19 3.93 -3.71 -34.60
CA PRO A 19 5.06 -2.99 -34.01
C PRO A 19 4.60 -2.05 -32.92
N PRO A 20 5.39 -1.89 -31.83
CA PRO A 20 5.06 -0.95 -30.75
C PRO A 20 5.02 0.49 -31.29
N LEU A 21 4.11 1.29 -30.73
CA LEU A 21 3.91 2.67 -31.11
C LEU A 21 3.80 3.54 -29.84
N ASP A 22 4.57 4.61 -29.79
CA ASP A 22 4.45 5.62 -28.74
C ASP A 22 3.22 6.50 -28.98
N VAL A 23 2.30 6.52 -28.03
CA VAL A 23 1.08 7.31 -28.08
C VAL A 23 0.93 8.14 -26.82
N LYS A 24 0.21 9.25 -26.92
CA LYS A 24 -0.15 10.02 -25.71
C LYS A 24 -1.09 9.19 -24.84
N LEU A 25 -1.01 9.35 -23.52
CA LEU A 25 -1.85 8.62 -22.57
C LEU A 25 -3.35 8.75 -22.89
N ALA A 26 -3.80 9.92 -23.29
CA ALA A 26 -5.20 10.15 -23.66
C ALA A 26 -5.65 9.33 -24.90
N ASP A 27 -4.73 9.03 -25.79
CA ASP A 27 -4.99 8.29 -27.05
C ASP A 27 -4.78 6.78 -26.85
N ALA A 28 -4.25 6.35 -25.69
CA ALA A 28 -3.95 4.95 -25.36
C ALA A 28 -5.18 4.12 -24.89
N VAL A 29 -6.34 4.75 -24.80
CA VAL A 29 -7.57 4.04 -24.40
C VAL A 29 -7.88 2.93 -25.39
N SER A 30 -8.08 1.71 -24.89
CA SER A 30 -8.29 0.48 -25.67
C SER A 30 -7.06 -0.05 -26.42
N CYS A 31 -5.88 0.51 -26.21
CA CYS A 31 -4.62 -0.07 -26.66
C CYS A 31 -4.14 -1.19 -25.72
N VAL A 32 -3.30 -2.07 -26.25
CA VAL A 32 -2.60 -3.10 -25.47
C VAL A 32 -1.17 -2.63 -25.24
N LEU A 33 -0.67 -2.77 -24.01
CA LEU A 33 0.72 -2.45 -23.68
C LEU A 33 1.66 -3.35 -24.49
N ALA A 34 2.67 -2.76 -25.12
CA ALA A 34 3.70 -3.46 -25.83
C ALA A 34 4.84 -3.94 -24.93
N GLU A 35 5.01 -3.31 -23.78
CA GLU A 35 6.04 -3.60 -22.79
C GLU A 35 5.45 -3.58 -21.38
N ASP A 36 6.07 -4.31 -20.47
CA ASP A 36 5.70 -4.27 -19.04
C ASP A 36 6.01 -2.90 -18.45
N VAL A 37 5.04 -2.35 -17.70
CA VAL A 37 5.23 -1.10 -16.97
C VAL A 37 5.64 -1.42 -15.53
N GLN A 38 6.80 -0.92 -15.13
CA GLN A 38 7.31 -1.05 -13.76
C GLN A 38 7.25 0.29 -13.04
N ALA A 39 6.79 0.26 -11.78
CA ALA A 39 6.85 1.44 -10.93
C ALA A 39 8.32 1.79 -10.62
N PRO A 40 8.75 3.05 -10.78
CA PRO A 40 10.14 3.46 -10.53
C PRO A 40 10.49 3.51 -9.03
N PHE A 41 9.49 3.46 -8.15
CA PHE A 41 9.63 3.47 -6.68
C PHE A 41 8.46 2.73 -6.05
N ASN A 42 8.61 2.38 -4.77
CA ASN A 42 7.53 1.76 -4.00
C ASN A 42 6.36 2.72 -3.76
N LEU A 43 5.12 2.19 -3.81
CA LEU A 43 3.91 2.91 -3.44
C LEU A 43 3.17 2.10 -2.36
N PRO A 44 2.90 2.70 -1.20
CA PRO A 44 3.25 4.08 -0.78
C PRO A 44 4.77 4.26 -0.59
N VAL A 45 5.25 5.50 -0.67
CA VAL A 45 6.67 5.87 -0.51
C VAL A 45 7.13 5.72 0.95
N VAL A 46 6.18 5.83 1.88
CA VAL A 46 6.37 5.66 3.33
C VAL A 46 5.30 4.73 3.87
N ASP A 47 5.54 4.13 5.03
CA ASP A 47 4.55 3.32 5.71
C ASP A 47 3.36 4.18 6.15
N LEU A 48 2.15 3.72 5.84
CA LEU A 48 0.89 4.40 6.16
C LEU A 48 0.06 3.57 7.13
N ALA A 49 -0.69 4.23 8.01
CA ALA A 49 -1.66 3.58 8.86
C ALA A 49 -2.81 2.99 8.04
N ALA A 50 -3.13 1.72 8.25
CA ALA A 50 -4.22 1.03 7.56
C ALA A 50 -5.60 1.36 8.13
N CYS A 51 -5.67 1.85 9.38
CA CYS A 51 -6.92 2.17 10.09
C CYS A 51 -6.72 3.37 11.02
N ASP A 52 -7.83 3.95 11.46
CA ASP A 52 -7.85 4.94 12.53
C ASP A 52 -7.48 4.26 13.86
N GLY A 53 -6.60 4.87 14.65
CA GLY A 53 -6.12 4.23 15.85
C GLY A 53 -5.07 5.04 16.61
N TYR A 54 -4.24 4.30 17.32
CA TYR A 54 -3.09 4.82 18.07
C TYR A 54 -1.82 4.12 17.63
N ALA A 55 -0.87 4.89 17.13
CA ALA A 55 0.48 4.43 16.84
C ALA A 55 1.23 4.22 18.16
N VAL A 56 1.78 3.02 18.35
CA VAL A 56 2.42 2.58 19.59
C VAL A 56 3.67 1.77 19.30
N ARG A 57 4.50 1.56 20.32
CA ARG A 57 5.53 0.54 20.32
C ARG A 57 4.97 -0.72 20.94
N ILE A 58 5.26 -1.87 20.35
CA ILE A 58 4.76 -3.18 20.83
C ILE A 58 5.15 -3.40 22.29
N ARG A 59 6.40 -3.08 22.66
CA ARG A 59 6.91 -3.22 24.02
C ARG A 59 6.10 -2.42 25.04
N ASP A 60 5.61 -1.26 24.68
CA ASP A 60 4.85 -0.39 25.59
C ASP A 60 3.42 -0.91 25.83
N CYS A 61 2.99 -1.90 25.06
CA CYS A 61 1.69 -2.58 25.17
C CYS A 61 1.82 -4.03 25.68
N GLU A 62 3.02 -4.49 26.04
CA GLU A 62 3.22 -5.85 26.56
C GLU A 62 2.40 -6.12 27.81
N GLY A 63 1.71 -7.25 27.84
CA GLY A 63 0.85 -7.66 28.96
C GLY A 63 -0.52 -6.99 28.99
N ALA A 64 -0.87 -6.13 28.04
CA ALA A 64 -2.20 -5.54 27.95
C ALA A 64 -3.26 -6.62 27.75
N SER A 65 -4.34 -6.56 28.54
CA SER A 65 -5.49 -7.45 28.45
C SER A 65 -6.77 -6.70 28.85
N LEU A 66 -7.93 -7.34 28.64
CA LEU A 66 -9.20 -6.78 29.12
C LEU A 66 -9.27 -6.63 30.65
N GLU A 67 -8.57 -7.52 31.38
CA GLU A 67 -8.51 -7.51 32.84
C GLU A 67 -7.41 -6.59 33.39
N GLY A 68 -6.38 -6.32 32.60
CA GLY A 68 -5.23 -5.49 32.94
C GLY A 68 -4.86 -4.57 31.78
N PRO A 69 -5.63 -3.49 31.52
CA PRO A 69 -5.32 -2.58 30.41
C PRO A 69 -4.07 -1.76 30.71
N VAL A 70 -3.25 -1.53 29.69
CA VAL A 70 -2.14 -0.58 29.73
C VAL A 70 -2.66 0.80 29.33
N THR A 71 -2.28 1.82 30.09
CA THR A 71 -2.64 3.22 29.82
C THR A 71 -1.41 3.97 29.33
N LEU A 72 -1.50 4.54 28.13
CA LEU A 72 -0.44 5.37 27.56
C LEU A 72 -0.95 6.80 27.33
N PRO A 73 -0.16 7.84 27.67
CA PRO A 73 -0.51 9.21 27.33
C PRO A 73 -0.47 9.41 25.82
N VAL A 74 -1.50 10.06 25.28
CA VAL A 74 -1.55 10.47 23.86
C VAL A 74 -0.92 11.85 23.75
N THR A 75 0.15 11.95 22.97
CA THR A 75 0.96 13.18 22.86
C THR A 75 0.59 14.05 21.67
N GLU A 76 0.16 13.44 20.57
CA GLU A 76 -0.12 14.12 19.31
C GLU A 76 -1.21 13.43 18.49
N GLU A 77 -1.65 14.09 17.40
CA GLU A 77 -2.55 13.54 16.39
C GLU A 77 -1.94 13.74 15.01
N ILE A 78 -1.83 12.65 14.23
CA ILE A 78 -1.36 12.66 12.84
C ILE A 78 -2.54 12.37 11.90
N ARG A 79 -2.78 13.27 10.98
CA ARG A 79 -3.85 13.17 9.98
C ARG A 79 -3.30 12.71 8.62
N ALA A 80 -4.18 12.15 7.79
CA ALA A 80 -3.83 11.83 6.42
C ALA A 80 -3.27 13.07 5.69
N GLY A 81 -2.18 12.86 4.94
CA GLY A 81 -1.47 13.95 4.24
C GLY A 81 -0.50 14.77 5.10
N ALA A 82 -0.29 14.39 6.38
CA ALA A 82 0.78 14.99 7.18
C ALA A 82 2.15 14.77 6.51
N VAL A 83 3.01 15.77 6.64
CA VAL A 83 4.39 15.70 6.16
C VAL A 83 5.31 15.73 7.38
N ASP A 84 6.23 14.78 7.45
CA ASP A 84 7.24 14.69 8.52
C ASP A 84 6.64 14.67 9.95
N PRO A 85 5.86 13.62 10.30
CA PRO A 85 5.26 13.53 11.63
C PRO A 85 6.33 13.40 12.71
N ALA A 86 6.04 13.94 13.92
CA ALA A 86 6.93 13.82 15.07
C ALA A 86 7.20 12.33 15.40
N ALA A 87 8.39 12.06 15.93
CA ALA A 87 8.76 10.72 16.35
C ALA A 87 7.95 10.29 17.59
N LEU A 88 7.56 9.01 17.65
CA LEU A 88 6.92 8.43 18.81
C LEU A 88 7.89 8.30 19.98
N VAL A 89 7.54 8.94 21.10
CA VAL A 89 8.31 8.85 22.34
C VAL A 89 7.98 7.52 23.07
N PRO A 90 8.98 6.79 23.58
CA PRO A 90 8.74 5.59 24.40
C PRO A 90 7.77 5.82 25.56
N GLY A 91 6.84 4.87 25.76
CA GLY A 91 5.82 4.97 26.83
C GLY A 91 4.68 5.93 26.51
N THR A 92 4.54 6.35 25.25
CA THR A 92 3.42 7.20 24.79
C THR A 92 2.71 6.58 23.60
N ALA A 93 1.60 7.18 23.20
CA ALA A 93 0.88 6.87 21.97
C ALA A 93 0.64 8.14 21.16
N ILE A 94 0.51 8.02 19.85
CA ILE A 94 0.11 9.09 18.94
C ILE A 94 -1.19 8.67 18.26
N ARG A 95 -2.21 9.51 18.34
CA ARG A 95 -3.45 9.27 17.58
C ARG A 95 -3.15 9.39 16.10
N ILE A 96 -3.61 8.42 15.29
CA ILE A 96 -3.30 8.39 13.86
C ILE A 96 -4.56 8.06 13.06
N ALA A 97 -4.75 8.79 11.97
CA ALA A 97 -5.81 8.53 11.02
C ALA A 97 -5.37 7.53 9.95
N SER A 98 -6.31 6.78 9.41
CA SER A 98 -6.09 5.93 8.23
C SER A 98 -5.49 6.73 7.08
N GLY A 99 -4.48 6.17 6.42
CA GLY A 99 -3.72 6.83 5.35
C GLY A 99 -2.73 7.89 5.82
N ALA A 100 -2.59 8.12 7.12
CA ALA A 100 -1.54 8.98 7.67
C ALA A 100 -0.18 8.27 7.70
N PRO A 101 0.94 8.98 7.51
CA PRO A 101 2.27 8.39 7.61
C PRO A 101 2.55 7.95 9.05
N LEU A 102 3.16 6.76 9.19
CA LEU A 102 3.56 6.25 10.50
C LEU A 102 4.71 7.10 11.07
N PRO A 103 4.62 7.54 12.34
CA PRO A 103 5.71 8.25 12.99
C PRO A 103 6.90 7.34 13.21
N THR A 104 8.10 7.89 13.08
CA THR A 104 9.35 7.17 13.40
C THR A 104 9.27 6.59 14.81
N GLY A 105 9.59 5.31 14.96
CA GLY A 105 9.54 4.59 16.25
C GLY A 105 8.21 3.90 16.54
N ALA A 106 7.17 4.10 15.75
CA ALA A 106 5.97 3.29 15.82
C ALA A 106 6.20 1.90 15.21
N GLU A 107 5.66 0.87 15.85
CA GLU A 107 5.79 -0.53 15.44
C GLU A 107 4.43 -1.16 15.13
N ALA A 108 3.35 -0.56 15.64
CA ALA A 108 1.98 -1.02 15.42
C ALA A 108 0.97 0.13 15.52
N VAL A 109 -0.21 -0.09 14.95
CA VAL A 109 -1.39 0.76 15.17
C VAL A 109 -2.46 -0.07 15.88
N VAL A 110 -2.87 0.37 17.06
CA VAL A 110 -4.01 -0.20 17.78
C VAL A 110 -5.26 0.47 17.26
N SER A 111 -6.15 -0.32 16.62
CA SER A 111 -7.39 0.18 16.03
C SER A 111 -8.35 0.73 17.07
N LEU A 112 -9.12 1.77 16.70
CA LEU A 112 -10.26 2.27 17.46
C LEU A 112 -11.51 1.39 17.32
N GLU A 113 -11.53 0.47 16.35
CA GLU A 113 -12.72 -0.34 16.03
C GLU A 113 -12.80 -1.67 16.79
N PHE A 114 -11.90 -1.91 17.77
CA PHE A 114 -11.86 -3.12 18.58
C PHE A 114 -11.82 -2.83 20.07
#